data_48f52de051e03227683f08b385a8970e
#
_entry.id   48f52de051e03227683f08b385a8970e
#
_cell.length_a   1.000
_cell.length_b   1.000
_cell.length_c   1.000
_cell.angle_alpha   90.00
_cell.angle_beta   90.00
_cell.angle_gamma   90.00
#
_symmetry.space_group_name_H-M   'P 1'
#
loop_
_entity.id
_entity.type
_entity.pdbx_description
1 polymer ?
#
loop_
_entity_poly.entity_id
_entity_poly.type
_entity_poly.pdbx_seq_one_letter_code
_entity_poly.pdbx_strand_id
1 'polypeptide(L)'
;MLPYRQTDKMTELVLYEQIDAVAVISLNRPERLNAMDQAMLKELNQAAERAEQDDRIRAVVLTGAGNAFSSGFDLKAQAENTPQGVNEWRPVLKRNFDACMSFWHLAKPTVAAVHGPALAGACELSMACDITIADETAIFGEPELRFGAGIVVMLLPWMVGPKRAKEIILLGLDDISAREAKEMGLINRIVPKGEDLNTALSIAKKLSRIDSSLMAQTKQALNRSYAIMGMEEALEFALETDTQIEGEGMPTKAKFLQIARDQGLRAAITWRDSLTEDD
;
A
#
# COMPACT_ATOMS: atom_id res chain seq x y z
N MET A 1 -17.93 -7.59 41.76
CA MET A 1 -18.34 -8.29 40.53
C MET A 1 -19.05 -7.25 39.63
N LEU A 2 -18.33 -6.61 38.74
CA LEU A 2 -18.89 -5.67 37.76
C LEU A 2 -19.30 -6.47 36.53
N PRO A 3 -20.43 -6.18 35.85
CA PRO A 3 -20.91 -6.96 34.73
C PRO A 3 -20.00 -6.74 33.51
N TYR A 4 -19.56 -7.84 32.94
CA TYR A 4 -18.86 -7.94 31.65
C TYR A 4 -19.77 -7.36 30.57
N ARG A 5 -19.44 -6.16 30.07
CA ARG A 5 -20.06 -5.63 28.88
C ARG A 5 -19.55 -6.46 27.70
N GLN A 6 -20.40 -7.26 27.10
CA GLN A 6 -20.25 -7.78 25.77
C GLN A 6 -20.23 -6.58 24.82
N THR A 7 -19.05 -6.13 24.44
CA THR A 7 -18.88 -5.28 23.25
C THR A 7 -18.98 -6.20 22.05
N ASP A 8 -19.95 -5.94 21.16
CA ASP A 8 -19.96 -6.47 19.81
C ASP A 8 -18.57 -6.19 19.24
N LYS A 9 -17.79 -7.25 19.03
CA LYS A 9 -16.52 -7.20 18.30
C LYS A 9 -16.84 -6.96 16.84
N MET A 10 -17.07 -5.73 16.42
CA MET A 10 -16.68 -5.30 15.10
C MET A 10 -15.17 -5.50 15.06
N THR A 11 -14.71 -6.41 14.22
CA THR A 11 -13.28 -6.60 13.97
C THR A 11 -12.75 -5.32 13.37
N GLU A 12 -11.94 -4.56 14.08
CA GLU A 12 -11.25 -3.38 13.55
C GLU A 12 -10.38 -3.84 12.38
N LEU A 13 -10.61 -3.26 11.20
CA LEU A 13 -9.85 -3.59 9.99
C LEU A 13 -8.46 -2.95 10.01
N VAL A 14 -8.30 -1.88 10.81
CA VAL A 14 -7.03 -1.21 11.06
C VAL A 14 -6.84 -1.04 12.56
N LEU A 15 -5.77 -1.60 13.10
CA LEU A 15 -5.40 -1.43 14.51
C LEU A 15 -4.57 -0.16 14.68
N TYR A 16 -4.80 0.56 15.76
CA TYR A 16 -4.05 1.75 16.13
C TYR A 16 -3.53 1.62 17.54
N GLU A 17 -2.22 1.56 17.70
CA GLU A 17 -1.53 1.50 18.98
C GLU A 17 -0.60 2.69 19.16
N GLN A 18 -0.55 3.26 20.36
CA GLN A 18 0.45 4.28 20.70
C GLN A 18 1.56 3.66 21.54
N ILE A 19 2.79 3.74 21.05
CA ILE A 19 4.00 3.32 21.78
C ILE A 19 4.89 4.56 21.96
N ASP A 20 4.95 5.10 23.17
CA ASP A 20 5.60 6.39 23.46
C ASP A 20 5.02 7.51 22.57
N ALA A 21 5.85 8.15 21.74
CA ALA A 21 5.47 9.18 20.79
C ALA A 21 5.30 8.64 19.36
N VAL A 22 5.11 7.33 19.19
CA VAL A 22 4.95 6.67 17.89
C VAL A 22 3.55 6.07 17.80
N ALA A 23 2.82 6.36 16.71
CA ALA A 23 1.63 5.62 16.34
C ALA A 23 2.02 4.41 15.51
N VAL A 24 1.58 3.22 15.90
CA VAL A 24 1.66 2.00 15.10
C VAL A 24 0.30 1.74 14.49
N ILE A 25 0.22 1.76 13.17
CA ILE A 25 -0.99 1.50 12.38
C ILE A 25 -0.79 0.15 11.70
N SER A 26 -1.69 -0.81 11.96
CA SER A 26 -1.58 -2.17 11.39
C SER A 26 -2.80 -2.51 10.57
N LEU A 27 -2.60 -2.90 9.31
CA LEU A 27 -3.65 -3.51 8.48
C LEU A 27 -4.03 -4.85 9.10
N ASN A 28 -5.32 -5.12 9.35
CA ASN A 28 -5.76 -6.22 10.20
C ASN A 28 -6.86 -7.08 9.56
N ARG A 29 -6.50 -7.75 8.46
CA ARG A 29 -7.26 -8.83 7.83
C ARG A 29 -6.31 -9.98 7.45
N PRO A 30 -5.57 -10.56 8.43
CA PRO A 30 -4.51 -11.52 8.16
C PRO A 30 -5.00 -12.77 7.41
N GLU A 31 -6.26 -13.17 7.60
CA GLU A 31 -6.90 -14.29 6.89
C GLU A 31 -7.09 -14.02 5.37
N ARG A 32 -6.94 -12.77 4.95
CA ARG A 32 -6.98 -12.32 3.55
C ARG A 32 -5.69 -11.63 3.11
N LEU A 33 -4.56 -11.94 3.77
CA LEU A 33 -3.28 -11.28 3.53
C LEU A 33 -3.41 -9.74 3.53
N ASN A 34 -4.23 -9.20 4.43
CA ASN A 34 -4.50 -7.77 4.59
C ASN A 34 -4.95 -7.07 3.30
N ALA A 35 -5.69 -7.76 2.42
CA ALA A 35 -6.27 -7.16 1.22
C ALA A 35 -7.17 -5.98 1.59
N MET A 36 -6.95 -4.83 0.94
CA MET A 36 -7.55 -3.54 1.28
C MET A 36 -8.85 -3.32 0.51
N ASP A 37 -9.99 -3.46 1.18
CA ASP A 37 -11.29 -3.02 0.67
C ASP A 37 -11.58 -1.57 1.05
N GLN A 38 -12.70 -1.01 0.54
CA GLN A 38 -13.06 0.38 0.77
C GLN A 38 -13.30 0.71 2.27
N ALA A 39 -13.70 -0.28 3.07
CA ALA A 39 -13.90 -0.11 4.51
C ALA A 39 -12.54 0.01 5.22
N MET A 40 -11.59 -0.86 4.91
CA MET A 40 -10.22 -0.78 5.45
C MET A 40 -9.52 0.51 5.03
N LEU A 41 -9.64 0.94 3.77
CA LEU A 41 -9.04 2.21 3.30
C LEU A 41 -9.61 3.42 4.05
N LYS A 42 -10.91 3.40 4.37
CA LYS A 42 -11.51 4.45 5.18
C LYS A 42 -10.95 4.45 6.61
N GLU A 43 -10.83 3.29 7.25
CA GLU A 43 -10.24 3.18 8.59
C GLU A 43 -8.75 3.57 8.58
N LEU A 44 -8.02 3.21 7.52
CA LEU A 44 -6.61 3.58 7.34
C LEU A 44 -6.43 5.10 7.28
N ASN A 45 -7.25 5.80 6.49
CA ASN A 45 -7.25 7.25 6.44
C ASN A 45 -7.58 7.88 7.80
N GLN A 46 -8.58 7.37 8.50
CA GLN A 46 -8.94 7.83 9.84
C GLN A 46 -7.79 7.64 10.85
N ALA A 47 -7.07 6.52 10.75
CA ALA A 47 -5.89 6.26 11.58
C ALA A 47 -4.74 7.22 11.28
N ALA A 48 -4.49 7.51 9.99
CA ALA A 48 -3.50 8.49 9.57
C ALA A 48 -3.86 9.93 10.05
N GLU A 49 -5.11 10.35 9.85
CA GLU A 49 -5.62 11.64 10.34
C GLU A 49 -5.52 11.75 11.87
N ARG A 50 -5.89 10.69 12.60
CA ARG A 50 -5.75 10.64 14.07
C ARG A 50 -4.30 10.82 14.48
N ALA A 51 -3.37 10.12 13.81
CA ALA A 51 -1.95 10.26 14.09
C ALA A 51 -1.45 11.67 13.80
N GLU A 52 -1.93 12.31 12.74
CA GLU A 52 -1.56 13.69 12.38
C GLU A 52 -2.05 14.72 13.40
N GLN A 53 -3.29 14.58 13.90
CA GLN A 53 -3.93 15.53 14.81
C GLN A 53 -3.50 15.39 16.27
N ASP A 54 -2.92 14.25 16.66
CA ASP A 54 -2.50 14.00 18.05
C ASP A 54 -1.08 14.54 18.31
N ASP A 55 -0.96 15.64 19.03
CA ASP A 55 0.33 16.28 19.38
C ASP A 55 1.30 15.36 20.15
N ARG A 56 0.78 14.30 20.79
CA ARG A 56 1.60 13.30 21.50
C ARG A 56 2.32 12.36 20.52
N ILE A 57 1.81 12.23 19.30
CA ILE A 57 2.42 11.42 18.23
C ILE A 57 3.38 12.28 17.44
N ARG A 58 4.58 11.77 17.21
CA ARG A 58 5.67 12.45 16.51
C ARG A 58 6.27 11.65 15.35
N ALA A 59 5.89 10.38 15.23
CA ALA A 59 6.23 9.51 14.10
C ALA A 59 5.16 8.43 13.94
N VAL A 60 5.07 7.86 12.74
CA VAL A 60 4.10 6.82 12.41
C VAL A 60 4.85 5.60 11.88
N VAL A 61 4.46 4.41 12.34
CA VAL A 61 4.86 3.12 11.77
C VAL A 61 3.63 2.49 11.14
N LEU A 62 3.76 2.03 9.90
CA LEU A 62 2.73 1.29 9.18
C LEU A 62 3.20 -0.15 8.97
N THR A 63 2.33 -1.13 9.28
CA THR A 63 2.64 -2.56 9.12
C THR A 63 1.38 -3.38 8.80
N GLY A 64 1.52 -4.68 8.59
CA GLY A 64 0.43 -5.63 8.45
C GLY A 64 0.38 -6.62 9.61
N ALA A 65 -0.80 -7.07 10.01
CA ALA A 65 -0.95 -8.16 10.95
C ALA A 65 -0.75 -9.54 10.26
N GLY A 66 -0.21 -10.50 10.99
CA GLY A 66 -0.06 -11.88 10.50
C GLY A 66 1.19 -12.09 9.64
N ASN A 67 1.04 -12.67 8.44
CA ASN A 67 2.16 -13.14 7.61
C ASN A 67 2.40 -12.29 6.35
N ALA A 68 1.75 -11.13 6.24
CA ALA A 68 1.86 -10.25 5.09
C ALA A 68 1.75 -8.78 5.51
N PHE A 69 2.45 -7.91 4.83
CA PHE A 69 2.15 -6.50 4.88
C PHE A 69 0.75 -6.26 4.29
N SER A 70 0.58 -6.50 3.01
CA SER A 70 -0.73 -6.57 2.34
C SER A 70 -0.58 -7.12 0.91
N SER A 71 -1.62 -7.80 0.41
CA SER A 71 -1.71 -8.25 -0.98
C SER A 71 -2.28 -7.20 -1.95
N GLY A 72 -2.47 -5.95 -1.51
CA GLY A 72 -3.03 -4.87 -2.31
C GLY A 72 -4.55 -4.72 -2.18
N PHE A 73 -5.17 -4.09 -3.18
CA PHE A 73 -6.62 -3.85 -3.17
C PHE A 73 -7.42 -5.16 -3.31
N ASP A 74 -8.54 -5.28 -2.56
CA ASP A 74 -9.34 -6.52 -2.47
C ASP A 74 -10.06 -6.83 -3.79
N LEU A 75 -9.42 -7.64 -4.65
CA LEU A 75 -9.96 -8.10 -5.93
C LEU A 75 -11.25 -8.92 -5.78
N LYS A 76 -11.45 -9.59 -4.64
CA LYS A 76 -12.70 -10.32 -4.39
C LYS A 76 -13.84 -9.35 -4.14
N ALA A 77 -13.65 -8.36 -3.29
CA ALA A 77 -14.64 -7.30 -3.07
C ALA A 77 -14.95 -6.56 -4.37
N GLN A 78 -13.93 -6.30 -5.20
CA GLN A 78 -14.10 -5.69 -6.52
C GLN A 78 -14.90 -6.59 -7.48
N ALA A 79 -14.66 -7.91 -7.48
CA ALA A 79 -15.40 -8.85 -8.30
C ALA A 79 -16.90 -8.93 -7.91
N GLU A 80 -17.19 -8.83 -6.61
CA GLU A 80 -18.56 -8.85 -6.09
C GLU A 80 -19.32 -7.53 -6.41
N ASN A 81 -18.62 -6.40 -6.43
CA ASN A 81 -19.18 -5.06 -6.64
C ASN A 81 -18.33 -4.27 -7.63
N THR A 82 -18.30 -4.71 -8.90
CA THR A 82 -17.50 -4.08 -9.95
C THR A 82 -18.16 -2.77 -10.40
N PRO A 83 -17.48 -1.61 -10.24
CA PRO A 83 -17.96 -0.34 -10.79
C PRO A 83 -18.13 -0.40 -12.31
N GLN A 84 -19.06 0.38 -12.85
CA GLN A 84 -19.37 0.39 -14.27
C GLN A 84 -19.04 1.76 -14.89
N GLY A 85 -18.14 1.75 -15.88
CA GLY A 85 -17.73 2.95 -16.59
C GLY A 85 -16.92 3.93 -15.74
N VAL A 86 -16.35 4.92 -16.40
CA VAL A 86 -15.43 5.92 -15.82
C VAL A 86 -16.02 6.64 -14.61
N ASN A 87 -17.33 6.98 -14.66
CA ASN A 87 -17.97 7.76 -13.60
C ASN A 87 -18.06 7.04 -12.25
N GLU A 88 -18.19 5.71 -12.25
CA GLU A 88 -18.22 4.92 -11.02
C GLU A 88 -16.81 4.54 -10.57
N TRP A 89 -15.89 4.28 -11.51
CA TRP A 89 -14.51 3.92 -11.20
C TRP A 89 -13.71 5.08 -10.61
N ARG A 90 -13.83 6.30 -11.18
CA ARG A 90 -13.04 7.45 -10.76
C ARG A 90 -13.08 7.72 -9.25
N PRO A 91 -14.25 7.78 -8.58
CA PRO A 91 -14.28 7.99 -7.13
C PRO A 91 -13.72 6.80 -6.33
N VAL A 92 -13.73 5.58 -6.85
CA VAL A 92 -13.13 4.40 -6.20
C VAL A 92 -11.61 4.51 -6.24
N LEU A 93 -11.04 4.73 -7.43
CA LEU A 93 -9.60 4.85 -7.62
C LEU A 93 -9.03 6.08 -6.90
N LYS A 94 -9.77 7.19 -6.88
CA LYS A 94 -9.36 8.39 -6.12
C LYS A 94 -9.27 8.11 -4.61
N ARG A 95 -10.23 7.35 -4.04
CA ARG A 95 -10.12 6.94 -2.62
C ARG A 95 -8.93 6.01 -2.36
N ASN A 96 -8.65 5.09 -3.29
CA ASN A 96 -7.49 4.21 -3.22
C ASN A 96 -6.20 5.04 -3.26
N PHE A 97 -6.09 5.96 -4.22
CA PHE A 97 -4.99 6.90 -4.36
C PHE A 97 -4.77 7.74 -3.10
N ASP A 98 -5.84 8.37 -2.59
CA ASP A 98 -5.77 9.23 -1.41
C ASP A 98 -5.33 8.45 -0.17
N ALA A 99 -5.78 7.20 -0.02
CA ALA A 99 -5.39 6.37 1.11
C ALA A 99 -3.89 6.03 1.09
N CYS A 100 -3.33 5.71 -0.08
CA CYS A 100 -1.89 5.49 -0.20
C CYS A 100 -1.12 6.80 0.04
N MET A 101 -1.49 7.87 -0.64
CA MET A 101 -0.79 9.15 -0.59
C MET A 101 -0.96 9.89 0.75
N SER A 102 -1.92 9.49 1.60
CA SER A 102 -2.07 10.09 2.93
C SER A 102 -0.78 9.99 3.76
N PHE A 103 -0.03 8.88 3.66
CA PHE A 103 1.24 8.69 4.37
C PHE A 103 2.38 9.56 3.83
N TRP A 104 2.39 9.85 2.53
CA TRP A 104 3.30 10.81 1.91
C TRP A 104 3.07 12.22 2.44
N HIS A 105 1.79 12.60 2.59
CA HIS A 105 1.39 13.97 2.96
C HIS A 105 1.40 14.26 4.47
N LEU A 106 1.48 13.25 5.35
CA LEU A 106 1.62 13.49 6.78
C LEU A 106 2.81 14.41 7.06
N ALA A 107 2.64 15.39 7.92
CA ALA A 107 3.74 16.24 8.40
C ALA A 107 4.71 15.44 9.29
N LYS A 108 4.22 14.37 9.91
CA LYS A 108 4.99 13.44 10.74
C LYS A 108 5.72 12.42 9.89
N PRO A 109 6.96 12.03 10.25
CA PRO A 109 7.71 11.02 9.50
C PRO A 109 7.04 9.66 9.63
N THR A 110 7.04 8.91 8.51
CA THR A 110 6.40 7.60 8.35
C THR A 110 7.42 6.51 8.07
N VAL A 111 7.26 5.35 8.68
CA VAL A 111 8.13 4.18 8.48
C VAL A 111 7.25 2.96 8.18
N ALA A 112 7.39 2.38 7.00
CA ALA A 112 6.78 1.10 6.68
C ALA A 112 7.63 -0.06 7.23
N ALA A 113 7.00 -1.00 7.95
CA ALA A 113 7.57 -2.26 8.38
C ALA A 113 6.93 -3.38 7.55
N VAL A 114 7.70 -3.96 6.64
CA VAL A 114 7.19 -4.85 5.58
C VAL A 114 7.73 -6.27 5.77
N HIS A 115 6.82 -7.24 5.81
CA HIS A 115 7.13 -8.67 5.79
C HIS A 115 6.15 -9.41 4.88
N GLY A 116 6.58 -10.53 4.30
CA GLY A 116 5.77 -11.27 3.33
C GLY A 116 5.31 -10.39 2.17
N PRO A 117 4.14 -10.68 1.55
CA PRO A 117 3.65 -9.91 0.41
C PRO A 117 3.37 -8.43 0.70
N ALA A 118 3.88 -7.56 -0.18
CA ALA A 118 3.56 -6.13 -0.34
C ALA A 118 3.36 -5.89 -1.84
N LEU A 119 2.17 -6.23 -2.36
CA LEU A 119 1.90 -6.29 -3.80
C LEU A 119 0.87 -5.24 -4.23
N ALA A 120 0.97 -4.79 -5.48
CA ALA A 120 -0.01 -3.88 -6.05
C ALA A 120 -0.14 -2.59 -5.22
N GLY A 121 -1.34 -2.13 -4.94
CA GLY A 121 -1.58 -0.98 -4.07
C GLY A 121 -0.91 -1.04 -2.68
N ALA A 122 -0.47 -2.22 -2.20
CA ALA A 122 0.31 -2.32 -0.98
C ALA A 122 1.80 -2.01 -1.20
N CYS A 123 2.34 -2.34 -2.37
CA CYS A 123 3.65 -1.86 -2.80
C CYS A 123 3.63 -0.34 -2.90
N GLU A 124 2.62 0.24 -3.56
CA GLU A 124 2.39 1.69 -3.65
C GLU A 124 2.30 2.35 -2.26
N LEU A 125 1.52 1.76 -1.33
CA LEU A 125 1.38 2.25 0.04
C LEU A 125 2.71 2.23 0.80
N SER A 126 3.53 1.19 0.62
CA SER A 126 4.85 1.11 1.25
C SER A 126 5.82 2.16 0.71
N MET A 127 5.73 2.47 -0.60
CA MET A 127 6.50 3.54 -1.26
C MET A 127 6.08 4.95 -0.83
N ALA A 128 4.82 5.13 -0.45
CA ALA A 128 4.32 6.40 0.04
C ALA A 128 4.84 6.75 1.46
N CYS A 129 5.37 5.79 2.20
CA CYS A 129 6.06 6.05 3.46
C CYS A 129 7.47 6.61 3.22
N ASP A 130 7.99 7.43 4.16
CA ASP A 130 9.30 8.07 4.03
C ASP A 130 10.45 7.07 4.09
N ILE A 131 10.30 6.00 4.87
CA ILE A 131 11.30 4.96 5.07
C ILE A 131 10.62 3.60 5.03
N THR A 132 11.20 2.64 4.30
CA THR A 132 10.72 1.25 4.26
C THR A 132 11.78 0.30 4.80
N ILE A 133 11.41 -0.45 5.83
CA ILE A 133 12.19 -1.54 6.42
C ILE A 133 11.49 -2.84 6.06
N ALA A 134 12.18 -3.73 5.39
CA ALA A 134 11.64 -5.04 5.02
C ALA A 134 12.40 -6.16 5.74
N ASP A 135 11.71 -7.20 6.16
CA ASP A 135 12.39 -8.42 6.54
C ASP A 135 12.76 -9.25 5.28
N GLU A 136 13.59 -10.27 5.47
CA GLU A 136 14.08 -11.11 4.36
C GLU A 136 13.00 -11.92 3.65
N THR A 137 11.78 -11.99 4.20
CA THR A 137 10.63 -12.68 3.59
C THR A 137 9.75 -11.77 2.74
N ALA A 138 10.03 -10.46 2.75
CA ALA A 138 9.22 -9.50 2.02
C ALA A 138 9.35 -9.72 0.51
N ILE A 139 8.20 -9.63 -0.17
CA ILE A 139 8.06 -9.73 -1.62
C ILE A 139 7.29 -8.52 -2.11
N PHE A 140 7.82 -7.85 -3.12
CA PHE A 140 7.22 -6.67 -3.74
C PHE A 140 6.78 -6.96 -5.17
N GLY A 141 5.88 -6.13 -5.72
CA GLY A 141 5.49 -6.25 -7.12
C GLY A 141 4.28 -5.40 -7.51
N GLU A 142 4.13 -5.23 -8.83
CA GLU A 142 3.05 -4.48 -9.49
C GLU A 142 2.41 -5.36 -10.58
N PRO A 143 1.60 -6.37 -10.20
CA PRO A 143 1.08 -7.38 -11.13
C PRO A 143 -0.16 -6.95 -11.92
N GLU A 144 -0.61 -5.71 -11.81
CA GLU A 144 -1.89 -5.22 -12.29
C GLU A 144 -2.13 -5.50 -13.77
N LEU A 145 -1.11 -5.27 -14.62
CA LEU A 145 -1.24 -5.45 -16.07
C LEU A 145 -1.55 -6.90 -16.44
N ARG A 146 -1.07 -7.88 -15.65
CA ARG A 146 -1.30 -9.31 -15.93
C ARG A 146 -2.77 -9.71 -15.77
N PHE A 147 -3.55 -8.98 -14.99
CA PHE A 147 -5.00 -9.22 -14.89
C PHE A 147 -5.84 -8.09 -15.51
N GLY A 148 -5.22 -7.20 -16.29
CA GLY A 148 -5.91 -6.19 -17.09
C GLY A 148 -6.35 -4.96 -16.32
N ALA A 149 -5.63 -4.60 -15.26
CA ALA A 149 -5.81 -3.37 -14.49
C ALA A 149 -4.67 -2.37 -14.75
N GLY A 150 -4.90 -1.10 -14.48
CA GLY A 150 -3.85 -0.09 -14.45
C GLY A 150 -3.24 0.06 -13.06
N ILE A 151 -2.34 1.04 -12.90
CA ILE A 151 -1.61 1.35 -11.67
C ILE A 151 -2.24 2.59 -11.05
N VAL A 152 -2.74 2.45 -9.81
CA VAL A 152 -3.45 3.55 -9.12
C VAL A 152 -2.51 4.66 -8.70
N VAL A 153 -1.36 4.32 -8.09
CA VAL A 153 -0.37 5.31 -7.60
C VAL A 153 1.00 5.05 -8.23
N MET A 154 1.27 5.65 -9.36
CA MET A 154 2.48 5.43 -10.19
C MET A 154 3.75 6.00 -9.53
N LEU A 155 4.03 5.61 -8.27
CA LEU A 155 5.23 6.03 -7.53
C LEU A 155 6.50 5.32 -7.97
N LEU A 156 6.41 4.09 -8.45
CA LEU A 156 7.58 3.25 -8.74
C LEU A 156 8.63 3.92 -9.66
N PRO A 157 8.27 4.64 -10.75
CA PRO A 157 9.25 5.33 -11.59
C PRO A 157 10.08 6.38 -10.85
N TRP A 158 9.51 7.00 -9.82
CA TRP A 158 10.16 8.02 -8.99
C TRP A 158 11.12 7.40 -7.96
N MET A 159 10.89 6.15 -7.56
CA MET A 159 11.72 5.42 -6.60
C MET A 159 12.91 4.72 -7.24
N VAL A 160 12.68 3.97 -8.33
CA VAL A 160 13.69 3.05 -8.90
C VAL A 160 14.20 3.47 -10.28
N GLY A 161 13.68 4.58 -10.81
CA GLY A 161 14.01 5.08 -12.16
C GLY A 161 13.32 4.33 -13.30
N PRO A 162 13.41 4.86 -14.55
CA PRO A 162 12.50 4.47 -15.62
C PRO A 162 12.73 3.04 -16.16
N LYS A 163 13.95 2.50 -16.11
CA LYS A 163 14.22 1.15 -16.63
C LYS A 163 13.63 0.08 -15.73
N ARG A 164 13.92 0.14 -14.43
CA ARG A 164 13.42 -0.81 -13.44
C ARG A 164 11.91 -0.72 -13.32
N ALA A 165 11.35 0.48 -13.26
CA ALA A 165 9.90 0.66 -13.19
C ALA A 165 9.18 0.06 -14.41
N LYS A 166 9.68 0.28 -15.62
CA LYS A 166 9.10 -0.31 -16.84
C LYS A 166 9.21 -1.83 -16.85
N GLU A 167 10.34 -2.39 -16.44
CA GLU A 167 10.51 -3.85 -16.33
C GLU A 167 9.47 -4.45 -15.38
N ILE A 168 9.35 -3.91 -14.17
CA ILE A 168 8.42 -4.39 -13.15
C ILE A 168 6.96 -4.26 -13.62
N ILE A 169 6.57 -3.06 -14.03
CA ILE A 169 5.16 -2.77 -14.37
C ILE A 169 4.74 -3.46 -15.66
N LEU A 170 5.55 -3.37 -16.74
CA LEU A 170 5.14 -3.91 -18.04
C LEU A 170 5.15 -5.44 -18.08
N LEU A 171 5.99 -6.09 -17.29
CA LEU A 171 5.96 -7.54 -17.10
C LEU A 171 4.99 -7.98 -15.98
N GLY A 172 4.50 -7.05 -15.17
CA GLY A 172 3.62 -7.34 -14.04
C GLY A 172 4.29 -8.24 -12.99
N LEU A 173 5.55 -7.94 -12.64
CA LEU A 173 6.30 -8.76 -11.69
C LEU A 173 5.68 -8.70 -10.29
N ASP A 174 5.55 -9.85 -9.63
CA ASP A 174 4.97 -10.00 -8.29
C ASP A 174 5.85 -10.87 -7.35
N ASP A 175 7.13 -11.03 -7.69
CA ASP A 175 8.09 -11.89 -7.00
C ASP A 175 9.42 -11.20 -6.67
N ILE A 176 9.45 -9.86 -6.64
CA ILE A 176 10.64 -9.07 -6.34
C ILE A 176 11.03 -9.29 -4.89
N SER A 177 12.18 -9.92 -4.67
CA SER A 177 12.69 -10.18 -3.32
C SER A 177 13.09 -8.90 -2.58
N ALA A 178 13.13 -8.95 -1.24
CA ALA A 178 13.65 -7.85 -0.41
C ALA A 178 15.08 -7.43 -0.84
N ARG A 179 15.91 -8.36 -1.33
CA ARG A 179 17.26 -8.07 -1.81
C ARG A 179 17.23 -7.22 -3.08
N GLU A 180 16.48 -7.62 -4.08
CA GLU A 180 16.32 -6.87 -5.33
C GLU A 180 15.70 -5.49 -5.08
N ALA A 181 14.66 -5.43 -4.22
CA ALA A 181 14.04 -4.19 -3.79
C ALA A 181 15.05 -3.23 -3.13
N LYS A 182 15.96 -3.77 -2.30
CA LYS A 182 17.04 -2.97 -1.69
C LYS A 182 18.08 -2.52 -2.72
N GLU A 183 18.50 -3.39 -3.61
CA GLU A 183 19.51 -3.09 -4.64
C GLU A 183 19.03 -2.01 -5.62
N MET A 184 17.75 -1.99 -5.96
CA MET A 184 17.16 -0.96 -6.83
C MET A 184 16.76 0.33 -6.09
N GLY A 185 16.86 0.38 -4.78
CA GLY A 185 16.52 1.55 -3.98
C GLY A 185 15.04 1.69 -3.61
N LEU A 186 14.24 0.66 -3.84
CA LEU A 186 12.81 0.63 -3.47
C LEU A 186 12.61 0.65 -1.96
N ILE A 187 13.51 0.01 -1.20
CA ILE A 187 13.49 -0.02 0.26
C ILE A 187 14.82 0.45 0.87
N ASN A 188 14.77 0.89 2.14
CA ASN A 188 15.94 1.42 2.83
C ASN A 188 16.81 0.33 3.48
N ARG A 189 16.20 -0.72 4.04
CA ARG A 189 16.94 -1.76 4.79
C ARG A 189 16.26 -3.11 4.70
N ILE A 190 17.09 -4.17 4.75
CA ILE A 190 16.66 -5.54 4.99
C ILE A 190 17.09 -5.92 6.41
N VAL A 191 16.23 -6.65 7.10
CA VAL A 191 16.47 -7.19 8.45
C VAL A 191 16.09 -8.69 8.49
N PRO A 192 16.57 -9.45 9.49
CA PRO A 192 16.14 -10.82 9.67
C PRO A 192 14.63 -10.95 9.82
N LYS A 193 14.09 -12.12 9.47
CA LYS A 193 12.66 -12.42 9.56
C LYS A 193 12.07 -12.05 10.92
N GLY A 194 10.99 -11.25 10.89
CA GLY A 194 10.26 -10.79 12.07
C GLY A 194 10.88 -9.61 12.82
N GLU A 195 11.99 -9.03 12.33
CA GLU A 195 12.65 -7.86 12.94
C GLU A 195 12.25 -6.52 12.27
N ASP A 196 11.38 -6.56 11.28
CA ASP A 196 10.89 -5.39 10.54
C ASP A 196 10.22 -4.37 11.47
N LEU A 197 9.22 -4.80 12.25
CA LEU A 197 8.49 -3.91 13.17
C LEU A 197 9.40 -3.36 14.27
N ASN A 198 10.22 -4.19 14.91
CA ASN A 198 11.13 -3.75 15.96
C ASN A 198 12.13 -2.72 15.44
N THR A 199 12.66 -2.94 14.23
CA THR A 199 13.59 -2.01 13.59
C THR A 199 12.90 -0.71 13.19
N ALA A 200 11.70 -0.78 12.60
CA ALA A 200 10.90 0.39 12.25
C ALA A 200 10.56 1.24 13.49
N LEU A 201 10.13 0.61 14.59
CA LEU A 201 9.91 1.27 15.88
C LEU A 201 11.16 1.95 16.41
N SER A 202 12.31 1.29 16.34
CA SER A 202 13.59 1.88 16.77
C SER A 202 13.92 3.14 15.95
N ILE A 203 13.68 3.14 14.65
CA ILE A 203 13.86 4.29 13.76
C ILE A 203 12.84 5.38 14.09
N ALA A 204 11.55 5.05 14.18
CA ALA A 204 10.50 5.99 14.50
C ALA A 204 10.72 6.68 15.85
N LYS A 205 11.19 5.96 16.88
CA LYS A 205 11.60 6.53 18.17
C LYS A 205 12.78 7.48 18.06
N LYS A 206 13.71 7.28 17.14
CA LYS A 206 14.80 8.25 16.87
C LYS A 206 14.25 9.50 16.19
N LEU A 207 13.40 9.34 15.18
CA LEU A 207 12.75 10.43 14.47
C LEU A 207 11.88 11.27 15.41
N SER A 208 11.16 10.65 16.33
CA SER A 208 10.28 11.32 17.30
C SER A 208 11.00 12.22 18.31
N ARG A 209 12.32 12.10 18.44
CA ARG A 209 13.15 12.95 19.33
C ARG A 209 13.59 14.26 18.66
N ILE A 210 13.46 14.36 17.35
CA ILE A 210 13.77 15.58 16.60
C ILE A 210 12.63 16.58 16.82
N ASP A 211 12.95 17.87 16.84
CA ASP A 211 11.94 18.93 16.94
C ASP A 211 10.85 18.73 15.86
N SER A 212 9.57 18.77 16.26
CA SER A 212 8.45 18.45 15.37
C SER A 212 8.31 19.46 14.23
N SER A 213 8.54 20.77 14.51
CA SER A 213 8.44 21.80 13.49
C SER A 213 9.57 21.68 12.47
N LEU A 214 10.78 21.42 12.94
CA LEU A 214 11.95 21.17 12.07
C LEU A 214 11.71 19.92 11.19
N MET A 215 11.22 18.82 11.77
CA MET A 215 10.92 17.60 11.03
C MET A 215 9.87 17.83 9.94
N ALA A 216 8.75 18.46 10.30
CA ALA A 216 7.65 18.74 9.38
C ALA A 216 8.09 19.65 8.22
N GLN A 217 8.80 20.74 8.51
CA GLN A 217 9.29 21.66 7.48
C GLN A 217 10.33 20.99 6.56
N THR A 218 11.21 20.15 7.13
CA THR A 218 12.21 19.41 6.34
C THR A 218 11.55 18.40 5.43
N LYS A 219 10.60 17.59 5.93
CA LYS A 219 9.81 16.67 5.11
C LYS A 219 9.04 17.40 4.01
N GLN A 220 8.38 18.50 4.36
CA GLN A 220 7.68 19.33 3.39
C GLN A 220 8.62 19.83 2.28
N ALA A 221 9.82 20.30 2.63
CA ALA A 221 10.79 20.78 1.64
C ALA A 221 11.27 19.64 0.72
N LEU A 222 11.49 18.44 1.26
CA LEU A 222 11.83 17.24 0.48
C LEU A 222 10.69 16.89 -0.49
N ASN A 223 9.46 16.76 0.00
CA ASN A 223 8.31 16.43 -0.84
C ASN A 223 8.04 17.49 -1.90
N ARG A 224 8.20 18.78 -1.54
CA ARG A 224 8.06 19.90 -2.49
C ARG A 224 9.06 19.83 -3.65
N SER A 225 10.28 19.32 -3.42
CA SER A 225 11.25 19.15 -4.50
C SER A 225 10.74 18.16 -5.57
N TYR A 226 10.08 17.07 -5.18
CA TYR A 226 9.46 16.13 -6.12
C TYR A 226 8.25 16.75 -6.83
N ALA A 227 7.42 17.52 -6.11
CA ALA A 227 6.31 18.26 -6.72
C ALA A 227 6.82 19.24 -7.81
N ILE A 228 7.89 20.00 -7.53
CA ILE A 228 8.52 20.90 -8.52
C ILE A 228 9.06 20.13 -9.73
N MET A 229 9.51 18.90 -9.57
CA MET A 229 9.95 18.05 -10.68
C MET A 229 8.78 17.45 -11.49
N GLY A 230 7.52 17.69 -11.09
CA GLY A 230 6.32 17.26 -11.80
C GLY A 230 5.72 15.94 -11.32
N MET A 231 6.09 15.45 -10.11
CA MET A 231 5.58 14.18 -9.61
C MET A 231 4.07 14.20 -9.39
N GLU A 232 3.53 15.28 -8.81
CA GLU A 232 2.10 15.40 -8.51
C GLU A 232 1.26 15.34 -9.79
N GLU A 233 1.64 16.12 -10.81
CA GLU A 233 0.96 16.11 -12.11
C GLU A 233 1.09 14.76 -12.84
N ALA A 234 2.24 14.10 -12.71
CA ALA A 234 2.44 12.77 -13.29
C ALA A 234 1.58 11.70 -12.59
N LEU A 235 1.43 11.76 -11.28
CA LEU A 235 0.57 10.85 -10.51
C LEU A 235 -0.91 11.09 -10.83
N GLU A 236 -1.36 12.33 -10.94
CA GLU A 236 -2.72 12.65 -11.36
C GLU A 236 -3.01 12.15 -12.79
N PHE A 237 -2.08 12.36 -13.73
CA PHE A 237 -2.20 11.83 -15.10
C PHE A 237 -2.30 10.29 -15.10
N ALA A 238 -1.50 9.61 -14.28
CA ALA A 238 -1.55 8.15 -14.15
C ALA A 238 -2.89 7.68 -13.59
N LEU A 239 -3.43 8.34 -12.55
CA LEU A 239 -4.75 8.05 -11.98
C LEU A 239 -5.88 8.23 -13.00
N GLU A 240 -5.87 9.29 -13.79
CA GLU A 240 -6.87 9.49 -14.85
C GLU A 240 -6.72 8.43 -15.96
N THR A 241 -5.49 8.03 -16.29
CA THR A 241 -5.23 6.93 -17.25
C THR A 241 -5.77 5.61 -16.73
N ASP A 242 -5.52 5.27 -15.47
CA ASP A 242 -6.08 4.07 -14.85
C ASP A 242 -7.61 4.12 -14.78
N THR A 243 -8.17 5.30 -14.50
CA THR A 243 -9.62 5.52 -14.53
C THR A 243 -10.24 5.22 -15.91
N GLN A 244 -9.56 5.54 -17.00
CA GLN A 244 -10.00 5.19 -18.35
C GLN A 244 -9.88 3.68 -18.59
N ILE A 245 -8.75 3.07 -18.25
CA ILE A 245 -8.53 1.61 -18.39
C ILE A 245 -9.62 0.82 -17.67
N GLU A 246 -9.87 1.16 -16.41
CA GLU A 246 -10.88 0.50 -15.58
C GLU A 246 -12.29 0.78 -16.06
N GLY A 247 -12.57 2.01 -16.48
CA GLY A 247 -13.89 2.44 -16.95
C GLY A 247 -14.27 1.86 -18.30
N GLU A 248 -13.32 1.66 -19.22
CA GLU A 248 -13.53 1.00 -20.51
C GLU A 248 -13.71 -0.52 -20.33
N GLY A 249 -13.10 -1.09 -19.30
CA GLY A 249 -13.23 -2.51 -18.97
C GLY A 249 -12.45 -3.41 -19.90
N MET A 250 -11.17 -3.66 -19.59
CA MET A 250 -10.33 -4.55 -20.39
C MET A 250 -10.89 -5.99 -20.40
N PRO A 251 -10.92 -6.65 -21.60
CA PRO A 251 -11.43 -8.03 -21.72
C PRO A 251 -10.72 -9.01 -20.76
N THR A 252 -9.41 -8.85 -20.56
CA THR A 252 -8.63 -9.65 -19.61
C THR A 252 -9.14 -9.49 -18.18
N LYS A 253 -9.41 -8.25 -17.74
CA LYS A 253 -9.96 -7.99 -16.42
C LYS A 253 -11.37 -8.54 -16.26
N ALA A 254 -12.24 -8.35 -17.25
CA ALA A 254 -13.60 -8.90 -17.23
C ALA A 254 -13.57 -10.43 -17.05
N LYS A 255 -12.68 -11.11 -17.78
CA LYS A 255 -12.49 -12.56 -17.67
C LYS A 255 -11.93 -12.97 -16.30
N PHE A 256 -10.91 -12.25 -15.80
CA PHE A 256 -10.34 -12.50 -14.47
C PHE A 256 -11.42 -12.39 -13.38
N LEU A 257 -12.17 -11.29 -13.35
CA LEU A 257 -13.24 -11.06 -12.38
C LEU A 257 -14.38 -12.08 -12.51
N GLN A 258 -14.71 -12.54 -13.74
CA GLN A 258 -15.66 -13.62 -13.94
C GLN A 258 -15.20 -14.92 -13.29
N ILE A 259 -13.94 -15.34 -13.54
CA ILE A 259 -13.36 -16.54 -12.93
C ILE A 259 -13.32 -16.40 -11.41
N ALA A 260 -12.94 -15.21 -10.90
CA ALA A 260 -12.90 -14.94 -9.47
C ALA A 260 -14.26 -15.10 -8.79
N ARG A 261 -15.36 -14.67 -9.46
CA ARG A 261 -16.74 -14.85 -8.97
C ARG A 261 -17.18 -16.31 -9.01
N ASP A 262 -16.94 -16.99 -10.14
CA ASP A 262 -17.51 -18.31 -10.41
C ASP A 262 -16.72 -19.45 -9.72
N GLN A 263 -15.39 -19.31 -9.62
CA GLN A 263 -14.48 -20.38 -9.20
C GLN A 263 -13.55 -19.96 -8.03
N GLY A 264 -13.61 -18.69 -7.64
CA GLY A 264 -12.78 -18.11 -6.57
C GLY A 264 -11.49 -17.47 -7.07
N LEU A 265 -10.92 -16.59 -6.23
CA LEU A 265 -9.75 -15.77 -6.58
C LEU A 265 -8.52 -16.62 -6.94
N ARG A 266 -8.32 -17.77 -6.28
CA ARG A 266 -7.19 -18.66 -6.58
C ARG A 266 -7.23 -19.18 -8.02
N ALA A 267 -8.41 -19.56 -8.51
CA ALA A 267 -8.57 -20.00 -9.89
C ALA A 267 -8.29 -18.86 -10.89
N ALA A 268 -8.72 -17.63 -10.56
CA ALA A 268 -8.43 -16.46 -11.39
C ALA A 268 -6.92 -16.15 -11.46
N ILE A 269 -6.21 -16.27 -10.34
CA ILE A 269 -4.75 -16.09 -10.29
C ILE A 269 -4.05 -17.17 -11.12
N THR A 270 -4.44 -18.45 -10.96
CA THR A 270 -3.88 -19.55 -11.79
C THR A 270 -4.13 -19.30 -13.28
N TRP A 271 -5.33 -18.85 -13.65
CA TRP A 271 -5.62 -18.49 -15.05
C TRP A 271 -4.76 -17.32 -15.52
N ARG A 272 -4.59 -16.28 -14.72
CA ARG A 272 -3.68 -15.14 -15.02
C ARG A 272 -2.27 -15.62 -15.31
N ASP A 273 -1.73 -16.49 -14.43
CA ASP A 273 -0.36 -16.97 -14.54
C ASP A 273 -0.15 -17.82 -15.79
N SER A 274 -1.15 -18.62 -16.18
CA SER A 274 -1.12 -19.41 -17.43
C SER A 274 -1.08 -18.56 -18.71
N LEU A 275 -1.37 -17.26 -18.67
CA LEU A 275 -1.26 -16.37 -19.82
C LEU A 275 0.18 -15.94 -20.15
N THR A 276 1.10 -16.14 -19.22
CA THR A 276 2.52 -15.72 -19.31
C THR A 276 3.51 -16.88 -19.19
N GLU A 277 3.02 -18.10 -18.98
CA GLU A 277 3.86 -19.30 -19.07
C GLU A 277 4.18 -19.56 -20.54
N ASP A 278 5.47 -19.55 -20.88
CA ASP A 278 5.96 -19.99 -22.19
C ASP A 278 5.70 -21.49 -22.34
N ASP A 279 5.17 -21.91 -23.50
CA ASP A 279 5.00 -23.31 -23.94
C ASP A 279 6.36 -24.03 -24.11
#